data_493b082b4ddc1cbbd46e15287050bf90
#
_entry.id   493b082b4ddc1cbbd46e15287050bf90
#
_cell.length_a   1.000
_cell.length_b   1.000
_cell.length_c   1.000
_cell.angle_alpha   90.00
_cell.angle_beta   90.00
_cell.angle_gamma   90.00
#
_symmetry.space_group_name_H-M   'P 1'
#
loop_
_entity.id
_entity.type
_entity.pdbx_description
1 polymer ?
#
loop_
_entity_poly.entity_id
_entity_poly.type
_entity_poly.pdbx_seq_one_letter_code
_entity_poly.pdbx_strand_id
1 'polypeptide(L)'
;PEIAYNIVKDETYAQTQPRLNLATFVTTYMDEYATRLMNEAISMNYIDQTEYPRVAVMASRCINILANLWHTPEKNESKCGALGIGSSEACMLGGVAAWLRWRKRRIAEGKPVDKPNLVMSSGMQVVWEKFCQLWQIELRQVPLTRTHRTLNIEEALKQCDENTICIVPIAGVTWTGLNDNI
;
A
#
# COMPACT_ATOMS: atom_id res chain seq x y z
N PRO A 1 -6.00 -28.14 23.12
CA PRO A 1 -6.36 -27.25 22.02
C PRO A 1 -7.68 -26.53 22.22
N GLU A 2 -8.75 -27.22 22.62
CA GLU A 2 -10.09 -26.66 22.82
C GLU A 2 -10.15 -25.56 23.88
N ILE A 3 -9.50 -25.74 25.02
CA ILE A 3 -9.43 -24.73 26.10
C ILE A 3 -8.77 -23.46 25.57
N ALA A 4 -7.63 -23.59 24.87
CA ALA A 4 -6.93 -22.46 24.27
C ALA A 4 -7.79 -21.75 23.20
N TYR A 5 -8.49 -22.51 22.37
CA TYR A 5 -9.43 -21.98 21.40
C TYR A 5 -10.54 -21.15 22.08
N ASN A 6 -11.16 -21.68 23.15
CA ASN A 6 -12.24 -20.99 23.85
C ASN A 6 -11.76 -19.69 24.52
N ILE A 7 -10.56 -19.72 25.13
CA ILE A 7 -9.97 -18.49 25.72
C ILE A 7 -9.79 -17.41 24.65
N VAL A 8 -9.18 -17.75 23.53
CA VAL A 8 -8.96 -16.78 22.42
C VAL A 8 -10.30 -16.31 21.84
N LYS A 9 -11.25 -17.22 21.67
CA LYS A 9 -12.58 -16.89 21.17
C LYS A 9 -13.33 -15.92 22.06
N ASP A 10 -13.27 -16.13 23.38
CA ASP A 10 -13.94 -15.26 24.35
C ASP A 10 -13.32 -13.85 24.34
N GLU A 11 -11.99 -13.74 24.25
CA GLU A 11 -11.30 -12.46 24.08
C GLU A 11 -11.70 -11.74 22.79
N THR A 12 -11.78 -12.48 21.67
CA THR A 12 -12.19 -11.88 20.38
C THR A 12 -13.66 -11.51 20.35
N TYR A 13 -14.51 -12.18 21.13
CA TYR A 13 -15.93 -11.85 21.19
C TYR A 13 -16.22 -10.48 21.82
N ALA A 14 -15.34 -10.03 22.71
CA ALA A 14 -15.42 -8.70 23.33
C ALA A 14 -15.04 -7.55 22.38
N GLN A 15 -14.55 -7.86 21.17
CA GLN A 15 -14.15 -6.85 20.19
C GLN A 15 -15.36 -6.24 19.46
N THR A 16 -15.12 -5.10 18.84
CA THR A 16 -16.11 -4.46 17.96
C THR A 16 -16.51 -5.42 16.83
N GLN A 17 -17.79 -5.49 16.54
CA GLN A 17 -18.31 -6.31 15.45
C GLN A 17 -17.96 -5.70 14.08
N PRO A 18 -17.09 -6.30 13.28
CA PRO A 18 -16.64 -5.70 12.02
C PRO A 18 -17.77 -5.37 11.05
N ARG A 19 -18.82 -6.20 11.03
CA ARG A 19 -19.99 -6.01 10.17
C ARG A 19 -20.83 -4.78 10.53
N LEU A 20 -20.68 -4.24 11.74
CA LEU A 20 -21.37 -3.04 12.21
C LEU A 20 -20.47 -1.80 12.11
N ASN A 21 -19.23 -1.96 11.71
CA ASN A 21 -18.31 -0.86 11.52
C ASN A 21 -18.61 -0.14 10.20
N LEU A 22 -19.04 1.10 10.28
CA LEU A 22 -19.38 1.95 9.13
C LEU A 22 -18.19 2.74 8.60
N ALA A 23 -17.06 2.69 9.29
CA ALA A 23 -15.92 3.52 8.95
C ALA A 23 -14.87 2.73 8.14
N THR A 24 -13.77 2.36 8.78
CA THR A 24 -12.57 1.85 8.10
C THR A 24 -11.94 0.72 8.89
N PHE A 25 -10.83 0.19 8.38
CA PHE A 25 -10.03 -0.85 9.03
C PHE A 25 -10.75 -2.20 9.18
N VAL A 26 -11.69 -2.46 8.31
CA VAL A 26 -12.31 -3.78 8.17
C VAL A 26 -11.75 -4.49 6.93
N THR A 27 -11.75 -5.81 7.00
CA THR A 27 -11.37 -6.63 5.83
C THR A 27 -12.43 -6.56 4.75
N THR A 28 -12.05 -6.84 3.52
CA THR A 28 -12.97 -7.02 2.40
C THR A 28 -13.92 -8.17 2.70
N TYR A 29 -15.16 -8.06 2.23
CA TYR A 29 -16.13 -9.14 2.29
C TYR A 29 -15.58 -10.41 1.64
N MET A 30 -15.69 -11.52 2.36
CA MET A 30 -15.34 -12.85 1.88
C MET A 30 -16.61 -13.66 1.70
N ASP A 31 -16.86 -14.11 0.47
CA ASP A 31 -17.95 -15.06 0.19
C ASP A 31 -17.59 -16.46 0.69
N GLU A 32 -18.58 -17.37 0.63
CA GLU A 32 -18.42 -18.73 1.10
C GLU A 32 -17.28 -19.47 0.36
N TYR A 33 -17.19 -19.30 -0.97
CA TYR A 33 -16.17 -19.98 -1.76
C TYR A 33 -14.77 -19.45 -1.49
N ALA A 34 -14.61 -18.13 -1.32
CA ALA A 34 -13.34 -17.54 -0.93
C ALA A 34 -12.88 -18.06 0.43
N THR A 35 -13.78 -18.11 1.42
CA THR A 35 -13.50 -18.65 2.76
C THR A 35 -13.11 -20.13 2.69
N ARG A 36 -13.80 -20.92 1.88
CA ARG A 36 -13.48 -22.34 1.67
C ARG A 36 -12.11 -22.53 1.04
N LEU A 37 -11.77 -21.80 -0.02
CA LEU A 37 -10.47 -21.85 -0.65
C LEU A 37 -9.33 -21.44 0.30
N MET A 38 -9.55 -20.43 1.12
CA MET A 38 -8.57 -20.03 2.15
C MET A 38 -8.29 -21.16 3.14
N ASN A 39 -9.33 -21.85 3.61
CA ASN A 39 -9.18 -22.99 4.53
C ASN A 39 -8.50 -24.18 3.85
N GLU A 40 -8.80 -24.49 2.61
CA GLU A 40 -8.17 -25.57 1.84
C GLU A 40 -6.68 -25.29 1.56
N ALA A 41 -6.31 -24.02 1.40
CA ALA A 41 -4.95 -23.60 1.07
C ALA A 41 -4.09 -23.21 2.29
N ILE A 42 -4.60 -23.34 3.52
CA ILE A 42 -3.94 -22.80 4.74
C ILE A 42 -2.56 -23.42 5.00
N SER A 43 -2.29 -24.62 4.50
CA SER A 43 -1.00 -25.30 4.63
C SER A 43 -0.02 -24.99 3.48
N MET A 44 -0.44 -24.26 2.45
CA MET A 44 0.41 -23.94 1.30
C MET A 44 1.35 -22.77 1.63
N ASN A 45 2.62 -22.93 1.28
CA ASN A 45 3.61 -21.85 1.41
C ASN A 45 3.76 -21.10 0.09
N TYR A 46 3.11 -19.93 -0.03
CA TYR A 46 3.15 -19.11 -1.23
C TYR A 46 4.57 -18.72 -1.69
N ILE A 47 5.51 -18.57 -0.78
CA ILE A 47 6.89 -18.17 -1.10
C ILE A 47 7.65 -19.26 -1.86
N ASP A 48 7.33 -20.52 -1.62
CA ASP A 48 7.96 -21.61 -2.35
C ASP A 48 7.28 -21.85 -3.72
N GLN A 49 7.76 -21.12 -4.70
CA GLN A 49 7.23 -21.18 -6.07
C GLN A 49 7.62 -22.48 -6.80
N THR A 50 8.62 -23.20 -6.31
CA THR A 50 9.05 -24.50 -6.86
C THR A 50 8.07 -25.58 -6.43
N GLU A 51 7.69 -25.57 -5.16
CA GLU A 51 6.73 -26.51 -4.60
C GLU A 51 5.28 -26.19 -5.03
N TYR A 52 4.95 -24.89 -5.07
CA TYR A 52 3.59 -24.41 -5.39
C TYR A 52 3.52 -23.56 -6.67
N PRO A 53 3.94 -24.08 -7.85
CA PRO A 53 4.04 -23.27 -9.08
C PRO A 53 2.67 -22.72 -9.56
N ARG A 54 1.58 -23.42 -9.27
CA ARG A 54 0.23 -22.96 -9.65
C ARG A 54 -0.21 -21.73 -8.86
N VAL A 55 0.18 -21.62 -7.60
CA VAL A 55 -0.10 -20.43 -6.77
C VAL A 55 0.68 -19.23 -7.33
N ALA A 56 1.93 -19.42 -7.73
CA ALA A 56 2.72 -18.36 -8.38
C ALA A 56 2.08 -17.89 -9.70
N VAL A 57 1.55 -18.81 -10.51
CA VAL A 57 0.81 -18.46 -11.74
C VAL A 57 -0.46 -17.65 -11.42
N MET A 58 -1.23 -18.03 -10.40
CA MET A 58 -2.41 -17.28 -9.98
C MET A 58 -2.05 -15.86 -9.50
N ALA A 59 -0.99 -15.74 -8.71
CA ALA A 59 -0.48 -14.44 -8.27
C ALA A 59 -0.10 -13.52 -9.45
N SER A 60 0.63 -14.05 -10.42
CA SER A 60 0.99 -13.32 -11.65
C SER A 60 -0.24 -12.89 -12.45
N ARG A 61 -1.28 -13.72 -12.52
CA ARG A 61 -2.54 -13.35 -13.17
C ARG A 61 -3.23 -12.19 -12.46
N CYS A 62 -3.28 -12.19 -11.14
CA CYS A 62 -3.86 -11.08 -10.36
C CYS A 62 -3.10 -9.76 -10.62
N ILE A 63 -1.77 -9.80 -10.64
CA ILE A 63 -0.93 -8.65 -10.96
C ILE A 63 -1.23 -8.14 -12.37
N ASN A 64 -1.31 -9.04 -13.36
CA ASN A 64 -1.56 -8.67 -14.75
C ASN A 64 -2.96 -8.09 -14.97
N ILE A 65 -3.98 -8.56 -14.25
CA ILE A 65 -5.32 -7.98 -14.28
C ILE A 65 -5.27 -6.50 -13.86
N LEU A 66 -4.61 -6.19 -12.75
CA LEU A 66 -4.46 -4.82 -12.27
C LEU A 66 -3.56 -3.98 -13.18
N ALA A 67 -2.46 -4.53 -13.66
CA ALA A 67 -1.58 -3.85 -14.59
C ALA A 67 -2.30 -3.43 -15.89
N ASN A 68 -3.16 -4.32 -16.42
CA ASN A 68 -4.00 -4.01 -17.56
C ASN A 68 -5.04 -2.92 -17.26
N LEU A 69 -5.68 -3.01 -16.09
CA LEU A 69 -6.66 -2.01 -15.64
C LEU A 69 -6.03 -0.61 -15.50
N TRP A 70 -4.78 -0.55 -15.07
CA TRP A 70 -4.04 0.70 -14.88
C TRP A 70 -3.19 1.11 -16.09
N HIS A 71 -3.41 0.47 -17.24
CA HIS A 71 -2.76 0.81 -18.51
C HIS A 71 -1.22 0.78 -18.46
N THR A 72 -0.65 -0.18 -17.74
CA THR A 72 0.80 -0.33 -17.67
C THR A 72 1.40 -0.52 -19.08
N PRO A 73 2.38 0.29 -19.51
CA PRO A 73 2.84 0.33 -20.91
C PRO A 73 3.60 -0.92 -21.35
N GLU A 74 4.18 -1.66 -20.43
CA GLU A 74 4.94 -2.88 -20.76
C GLU A 74 4.19 -4.13 -20.33
N LYS A 75 3.86 -4.96 -21.32
CA LYS A 75 3.26 -6.29 -21.13
C LYS A 75 4.33 -7.34 -20.82
N ASN A 76 5.29 -7.05 -19.96
CA ASN A 76 6.25 -8.04 -19.51
C ASN A 76 5.66 -8.77 -18.31
N GLU A 77 5.08 -9.93 -18.58
CA GLU A 77 4.26 -10.76 -17.69
C GLU A 77 4.84 -11.07 -16.30
N SER A 78 6.12 -10.82 -16.07
CA SER A 78 6.79 -11.21 -14.83
C SER A 78 7.32 -10.06 -13.97
N LYS A 79 7.14 -8.78 -14.37
CA LYS A 79 7.85 -7.66 -13.72
C LYS A 79 6.99 -6.45 -13.37
N CYS A 80 5.68 -6.47 -13.57
CA CYS A 80 4.84 -5.29 -13.39
C CYS A 80 4.48 -5.01 -11.93
N GLY A 81 4.67 -5.95 -11.01
CA GLY A 81 4.32 -5.78 -9.62
C GLY A 81 4.63 -6.98 -8.76
N ALA A 82 4.29 -6.89 -7.48
CA ALA A 82 4.41 -7.97 -6.50
C ALA A 82 3.19 -7.99 -5.59
N LEU A 83 2.86 -9.15 -5.04
CA LEU A 83 1.89 -9.28 -3.94
C LEU A 83 2.60 -9.00 -2.62
N GLY A 84 1.89 -8.37 -1.68
CA GLY A 84 2.36 -8.12 -0.32
C GLY A 84 1.42 -8.73 0.73
N ILE A 85 1.87 -8.74 1.97
CA ILE A 85 1.12 -9.28 3.13
C ILE A 85 0.09 -8.26 3.67
N GLY A 86 -0.13 -7.18 2.97
CA GLY A 86 -1.09 -6.15 3.35
C GLY A 86 -0.72 -4.81 2.76
N SER A 87 -1.62 -3.84 2.90
CA SER A 87 -1.47 -2.52 2.28
C SER A 87 -0.21 -1.79 2.73
N SER A 88 0.22 -1.95 3.98
CA SER A 88 1.45 -1.30 4.46
C SER A 88 2.69 -1.79 3.74
N GLU A 89 2.84 -3.10 3.53
CA GLU A 89 3.96 -3.62 2.74
C GLU A 89 3.86 -3.18 1.29
N ALA A 90 2.68 -3.25 0.68
CA ALA A 90 2.47 -2.82 -0.70
C ALA A 90 2.82 -1.34 -0.91
N CYS A 91 2.40 -0.44 0.00
CA CYS A 91 2.78 0.97 -0.02
C CYS A 91 4.29 1.16 0.14
N MET A 92 4.92 0.43 1.07
CA MET A 92 6.38 0.50 1.28
C MET A 92 7.13 0.03 0.04
N LEU A 93 6.72 -1.06 -0.61
CA LEU A 93 7.34 -1.54 -1.85
C LEU A 93 7.22 -0.50 -2.98
N GLY A 94 6.05 0.13 -3.13
CA GLY A 94 5.86 1.23 -4.06
C GLY A 94 6.76 2.43 -3.74
N GLY A 95 6.86 2.81 -2.47
CA GLY A 95 7.74 3.88 -1.98
C GLY A 95 9.21 3.58 -2.25
N VAL A 96 9.65 2.36 -1.96
CA VAL A 96 11.04 1.90 -2.25
C VAL A 96 11.33 1.94 -3.75
N ALA A 97 10.38 1.50 -4.58
CA ALA A 97 10.55 1.56 -6.04
C ALA A 97 10.71 3.01 -6.53
N ALA A 98 9.90 3.95 -6.01
CA ALA A 98 10.01 5.37 -6.33
C ALA A 98 11.37 5.95 -5.85
N TRP A 99 11.77 5.64 -4.62
CA TRP A 99 13.05 6.07 -4.05
C TRP A 99 14.25 5.54 -4.84
N LEU A 100 14.25 4.26 -5.23
CA LEU A 100 15.31 3.66 -6.05
C LEU A 100 15.41 4.30 -7.44
N ARG A 101 14.27 4.60 -8.06
CA ARG A 101 14.21 5.32 -9.35
C ARG A 101 14.80 6.72 -9.23
N TRP A 102 14.39 7.48 -8.23
CA TRP A 102 14.92 8.81 -7.93
C TRP A 102 16.43 8.74 -7.69
N ARG A 103 16.89 7.84 -6.82
CA ARG A 103 18.28 7.65 -6.47
C ARG A 103 19.15 7.30 -7.71
N LYS A 104 18.68 6.36 -8.52
CA LYS A 104 19.37 5.97 -9.76
C LYS A 104 19.53 7.14 -10.72
N ARG A 105 18.50 7.95 -10.91
CA ARG A 105 18.52 9.15 -11.74
C ARG A 105 19.55 10.16 -11.20
N ARG A 106 19.49 10.48 -9.91
CA ARG A 106 20.40 11.45 -9.27
C ARG A 106 21.87 11.02 -9.41
N ILE A 107 22.19 9.77 -9.16
CA ILE A 107 23.53 9.22 -9.32
C ILE A 107 24.01 9.35 -10.77
N ALA A 108 23.18 9.03 -11.74
CA ALA A 108 23.52 9.16 -13.17
C ALA A 108 23.80 10.63 -13.57
N GLU A 109 23.15 11.59 -12.88
CA GLU A 109 23.37 13.02 -13.07
C GLU A 109 24.54 13.60 -12.22
N GLY A 110 25.24 12.76 -11.44
CA GLY A 110 26.31 13.20 -10.55
C GLY A 110 25.83 14.05 -9.35
N LYS A 111 24.54 13.95 -8.99
CA LYS A 111 23.92 14.71 -7.92
C LYS A 111 23.87 13.94 -6.60
N PRO A 112 23.88 14.63 -5.45
CA PRO A 112 23.78 14.00 -4.13
C PRO A 112 22.42 13.29 -3.93
N VAL A 113 22.41 12.27 -3.06
CA VAL A 113 21.24 11.43 -2.76
C VAL A 113 20.93 11.34 -1.26
N ASP A 114 21.44 12.28 -0.49
CA ASP A 114 21.46 12.27 0.97
C ASP A 114 20.23 12.94 1.62
N LYS A 115 19.43 13.67 0.85
CA LYS A 115 18.28 14.45 1.36
C LYS A 115 17.00 14.17 0.60
N PRO A 116 16.55 12.91 0.49
CA PRO A 116 15.29 12.60 -0.17
C PRO A 116 14.09 13.16 0.60
N ASN A 117 13.06 13.62 -0.12
CA ASN A 117 11.80 14.02 0.48
C ASN A 117 10.59 13.46 -0.29
N LEU A 118 9.45 13.40 0.40
CA LEU A 118 8.19 12.92 -0.12
C LEU A 118 7.08 13.89 0.28
N VAL A 119 6.21 14.23 -0.66
CA VAL A 119 5.12 15.19 -0.45
C VAL A 119 3.77 14.47 -0.48
N MET A 120 2.92 14.72 0.50
CA MET A 120 1.55 14.24 0.53
C MET A 120 0.66 15.03 1.48
N SER A 121 -0.65 14.79 1.47
CA SER A 121 -1.57 15.45 2.39
C SER A 121 -1.44 14.92 3.82
N SER A 122 -1.82 15.74 4.81
CA SER A 122 -1.92 15.29 6.21
C SER A 122 -3.02 14.25 6.45
N GLY A 123 -3.86 13.95 5.46
CA GLY A 123 -4.84 12.85 5.48
C GLY A 123 -4.25 11.48 5.15
N MET A 124 -2.94 11.39 5.06
CA MET A 124 -2.24 10.15 4.73
C MET A 124 -2.46 9.05 5.76
N GLN A 125 -2.26 7.83 5.31
CA GLN A 125 -2.20 6.66 6.17
C GLN A 125 -0.81 6.55 6.84
N VAL A 126 -0.79 6.10 8.09
CA VAL A 126 0.43 6.03 8.95
C VAL A 126 1.60 5.26 8.33
N VAL A 127 1.35 4.40 7.36
CA VAL A 127 2.41 3.67 6.66
C VAL A 127 3.44 4.60 6.03
N TRP A 128 3.02 5.77 5.54
CA TRP A 128 3.91 6.72 4.90
C TRP A 128 4.84 7.42 5.89
N GLU A 129 4.36 7.71 7.10
CA GLU A 129 5.22 8.17 8.20
C GLU A 129 6.28 7.12 8.54
N LYS A 130 5.85 5.86 8.69
CA LYS A 130 6.76 4.75 8.95
C LYS A 130 7.76 4.54 7.80
N PHE A 131 7.30 4.62 6.55
CA PHE A 131 8.17 4.54 5.39
C PHE A 131 9.25 5.62 5.41
N CYS A 132 8.86 6.88 5.59
CA CYS A 132 9.77 8.00 5.63
C CYS A 132 10.77 7.88 6.78
N GLN A 133 10.32 7.46 7.95
CA GLN A 133 11.18 7.23 9.11
C GLN A 133 12.21 6.11 8.87
N LEU A 134 11.78 4.98 8.32
CA LEU A 134 12.63 3.81 8.08
C LEU A 134 13.70 4.07 7.01
N TRP A 135 13.37 4.82 5.98
CA TRP A 135 14.28 5.15 4.88
C TRP A 135 14.94 6.53 5.00
N GLN A 136 14.78 7.21 6.15
CA GLN A 136 15.35 8.54 6.40
C GLN A 136 14.98 9.55 5.31
N ILE A 137 13.72 9.57 4.94
CA ILE A 137 13.11 10.46 3.95
C ILE A 137 12.39 11.58 4.68
N GLU A 138 12.63 12.83 4.30
CA GLU A 138 11.86 13.97 4.82
C GLU A 138 10.41 13.88 4.35
N LEU A 139 9.46 13.79 5.27
CA LEU A 139 8.05 13.84 4.96
C LEU A 139 7.55 15.28 4.98
N ARG A 140 7.11 15.78 3.84
CA ARG A 140 6.52 17.11 3.67
C ARG A 140 5.01 16.98 3.57
N GLN A 141 4.33 17.47 4.59
CA GLN A 141 2.87 17.35 4.70
C GLN A 141 2.17 18.63 4.26
N VAL A 142 1.24 18.50 3.32
CA VAL A 142 0.30 19.54 2.96
C VAL A 142 -0.92 19.41 3.86
N PRO A 143 -1.24 20.41 4.70
CA PRO A 143 -2.34 20.30 5.66
C PRO A 143 -3.70 20.26 4.96
N LEU A 144 -4.57 19.37 5.41
CA LEU A 144 -6.00 19.41 5.08
C LEU A 144 -6.66 20.54 5.88
N THR A 145 -7.54 21.27 5.23
CA THR A 145 -8.28 22.39 5.84
C THR A 145 -9.79 22.21 5.62
N ARG A 146 -10.60 23.07 6.22
CA ARG A 146 -12.05 23.05 5.98
C ARG A 146 -12.42 23.36 4.52
N THR A 147 -11.60 24.13 3.82
CA THR A 147 -11.78 24.50 2.41
C THR A 147 -11.08 23.55 1.44
N HIS A 148 -9.99 22.90 1.87
CA HIS A 148 -9.24 21.93 1.08
C HIS A 148 -9.20 20.60 1.84
N ARG A 149 -10.17 19.73 1.56
CA ARG A 149 -10.31 18.41 2.23
C ARG A 149 -9.58 17.30 1.51
N THR A 150 -8.92 17.63 0.41
CA THR A 150 -8.05 16.76 -0.40
C THR A 150 -6.70 17.43 -0.54
N LEU A 151 -5.73 16.74 -1.14
CA LEU A 151 -4.41 17.30 -1.40
C LEU A 151 -4.52 18.61 -2.23
N ASN A 152 -4.09 19.72 -1.66
CA ASN A 152 -3.96 20.98 -2.41
C ASN A 152 -2.71 20.86 -3.29
N ILE A 153 -2.92 20.74 -4.60
CA ILE A 153 -1.84 20.52 -5.57
C ILE A 153 -0.91 21.72 -5.66
N GLU A 154 -1.43 22.95 -5.59
CA GLU A 154 -0.59 24.14 -5.64
C GLU A 154 0.37 24.21 -4.45
N GLU A 155 -0.12 23.91 -3.25
CA GLU A 155 0.73 23.86 -2.05
C GLU A 155 1.70 22.67 -2.08
N ALA A 156 1.27 21.52 -2.62
CA ALA A 156 2.14 20.37 -2.81
C ALA A 156 3.32 20.69 -3.74
N LEU A 157 3.04 21.35 -4.87
CA LEU A 157 4.07 21.75 -5.82
C LEU A 157 5.07 22.74 -5.24
N LYS A 158 4.64 23.65 -4.36
CA LYS A 158 5.57 24.56 -3.67
C LYS A 158 6.52 23.84 -2.71
N GLN A 159 6.12 22.68 -2.20
CA GLN A 159 6.96 21.87 -1.33
C GLN A 159 7.88 20.91 -2.10
N CYS A 160 7.73 20.81 -3.42
CA CYS A 160 8.58 19.97 -4.24
C CYS A 160 9.89 20.69 -4.58
N ASP A 161 10.97 19.92 -4.57
CA ASP A 161 12.29 20.34 -5.02
C ASP A 161 12.99 19.22 -5.81
N GLU A 162 14.23 19.40 -6.14
CA GLU A 162 15.03 18.41 -6.87
C GLU A 162 15.27 17.11 -6.10
N ASN A 163 15.06 17.11 -4.78
CA ASN A 163 15.19 15.96 -3.91
C ASN A 163 13.86 15.23 -3.67
N THR A 164 12.78 15.72 -4.25
CA THR A 164 11.46 15.10 -4.14
C THR A 164 11.45 13.76 -4.90
N ILE A 165 11.16 12.69 -4.18
CA ILE A 165 11.01 11.34 -4.74
C ILE A 165 9.72 11.26 -5.54
N CYS A 166 8.61 11.66 -4.91
CA CYS A 166 7.28 11.68 -5.51
C CYS A 166 6.30 12.49 -4.67
N ILE A 167 5.17 12.83 -5.27
CA ILE A 167 3.94 13.24 -4.58
C ILE A 167 3.07 11.99 -4.49
N VAL A 168 2.45 11.76 -3.32
CA VAL A 168 1.57 10.60 -3.10
C VAL A 168 0.13 11.07 -2.89
N PRO A 169 -0.69 11.06 -3.93
CA PRO A 169 -2.13 11.31 -3.79
C PRO A 169 -2.86 10.07 -3.28
N ILE A 170 -4.02 10.24 -2.68
CA ILE A 170 -4.82 9.18 -2.07
C ILE A 170 -6.17 9.10 -2.77
N ALA A 171 -6.47 7.95 -3.35
CA ALA A 171 -7.81 7.62 -3.83
C ALA A 171 -8.64 7.07 -2.65
N GLY A 172 -9.49 7.91 -2.07
CA GLY A 172 -10.26 7.58 -0.87
C GLY A 172 -9.49 7.86 0.42
N VAL A 173 -9.33 9.14 0.78
CA VAL A 173 -8.76 9.54 2.08
C VAL A 173 -9.54 8.90 3.22
N THR A 174 -8.84 8.24 4.13
CA THR A 174 -9.43 7.41 5.20
C THR A 174 -10.55 8.10 5.98
N TRP A 175 -10.36 9.37 6.35
CA TRP A 175 -11.26 10.09 7.25
C TRP A 175 -12.36 10.87 6.52
N THR A 176 -12.14 11.25 5.27
CA THR A 176 -13.08 12.08 4.51
C THR A 176 -13.81 11.32 3.41
N GLY A 177 -13.27 10.18 2.96
CA GLY A 177 -13.75 9.41 1.82
C GLY A 177 -13.58 10.12 0.48
N LEU A 178 -12.95 11.30 0.45
CA LEU A 178 -12.73 12.08 -0.76
C LEU A 178 -11.48 11.57 -1.49
N ASN A 179 -11.47 11.73 -2.81
CA ASN A 179 -10.31 11.40 -3.63
C ASN A 179 -9.46 12.66 -3.85
N ASP A 180 -8.15 12.51 -3.70
CA ASP A 180 -7.22 13.50 -4.21
C ASP A 180 -7.33 13.56 -5.75
N ASN A 181 -7.01 14.71 -6.33
CA ASN A 181 -6.95 14.84 -7.79
C ASN A 181 -5.70 14.16 -8.31
N ILE A 182 -5.88 13.09 -9.08
CA ILE A 182 -4.80 12.21 -9.59
C ILE A 182 -4.59 12.47 -11.08
#